data_7f43ef5d2a653ef74429a58bf6da9f23
#
_entry.id   7f43ef5d2a653ef74429a58bf6da9f23
#
_cell.length_a   1.000
_cell.length_b   1.000
_cell.length_c   1.000
_cell.angle_alpha   90.00
_cell.angle_beta   90.00
_cell.angle_gamma   90.00
#
_symmetry.space_group_name_H-M   'P 1'
#
loop_
_entity.id
_entity.type
_entity.pdbx_description
1 polymer ?
#
loop_
_entity_poly.entity_id
_entity_poly.type
_entity_poly.pdbx_seq_one_letter_code
_entity_poly.pdbx_strand_id
1 'polypeptide(L)'
;PTTTVSPLMLVARMARLLDQKFVDSNGRWLVVDPVFMEMLKDEDSRLLNGDFGGSGMQNGLALNNLHGFKVYVSNNLPQIGTGAGTAGATEQDDNYGILTAGHQSAVATAEQITKTESYRDPDSFADIVRGMHLYGRKILRPEGIVTAAYNVA
;
A
#
# COMPACT_ATOMS: atom_id res chain seq x y z
N PRO A 1 5.30 4.62 26.40
CA PRO A 1 4.53 5.86 26.32
C PRO A 1 3.94 5.97 24.91
N THR A 2 2.62 5.81 24.83
CA THR A 2 1.84 6.03 23.62
C THR A 2 1.87 7.52 23.29
N THR A 3 2.60 7.90 22.27
CA THR A 3 2.59 9.29 21.80
C THR A 3 1.49 9.41 20.76
N THR A 4 0.43 10.12 21.07
CA THR A 4 -0.61 10.47 20.10
C THR A 4 0.01 11.34 19.01
N VAL A 5 0.09 10.82 17.81
CA VAL A 5 0.67 11.49 16.65
C VAL A 5 -0.44 11.70 15.63
N SER A 6 -0.58 12.92 15.12
CA SER A 6 -1.51 13.21 14.03
C SER A 6 -1.18 12.32 12.80
N PRO A 7 -2.18 11.82 12.07
CA PRO A 7 -1.98 11.03 10.85
C PRO A 7 -1.07 11.72 9.82
N LEU A 8 -1.23 13.02 9.63
CA LEU A 8 -0.37 13.83 8.76
C LEU A 8 1.09 13.85 9.21
N MET A 9 1.32 13.95 10.53
CA MET A 9 2.67 13.94 11.08
C MET A 9 3.35 12.58 10.90
N LEU A 10 2.58 11.49 10.94
CA LEU A 10 3.10 10.15 10.68
C LEU A 10 3.60 10.05 9.23
N VAL A 11 2.81 10.52 8.26
CA VAL A 11 3.19 10.55 6.84
C VAL A 11 4.44 11.43 6.63
N ALA A 12 4.48 12.60 7.27
CA ALA A 12 5.65 13.48 7.19
C ALA A 12 6.93 12.83 7.78
N ARG A 13 6.80 12.04 8.85
CA ARG A 13 7.93 11.26 9.41
C ARG A 13 8.42 10.19 8.45
N MET A 14 7.51 9.50 7.74
CA MET A 14 7.88 8.52 6.73
C MET A 14 8.62 9.19 5.56
N ALA A 15 8.15 10.37 5.10
CA ALA A 15 8.84 11.16 4.09
C ALA A 15 10.26 11.52 4.53
N ARG A 16 10.43 12.04 5.75
CA ARG A 16 11.74 12.37 6.31
C ARG A 16 12.67 11.17 6.36
N LEU A 17 12.18 9.98 6.72
CA LEU A 17 13.03 8.79 6.78
C LEU A 17 13.55 8.38 5.40
N LEU A 18 12.75 8.56 4.34
CA LEU A 18 13.20 8.33 2.96
C LEU A 18 14.22 9.40 2.52
N ASP A 19 14.00 10.66 2.90
CA ASP A 19 14.94 11.75 2.60
C ASP A 19 16.31 11.51 3.26
N GLN A 20 16.32 11.05 4.52
CA GLN A 20 17.56 10.70 5.23
C GLN A 20 18.32 9.55 4.57
N LYS A 21 17.64 8.70 3.81
CA LYS A 21 18.24 7.60 3.05
C LYS A 21 18.56 7.97 1.60
N PHE A 22 18.48 9.25 1.25
CA PHE A 22 18.74 9.76 -0.10
C PHE A 22 17.89 9.09 -1.18
N VAL A 23 16.64 8.79 -0.87
CA VAL A 23 15.66 8.29 -1.84
C VAL A 23 15.06 9.47 -2.58
N ASP A 24 14.98 9.40 -3.91
CA ASP A 24 14.39 10.44 -4.72
C ASP A 24 12.94 10.74 -4.27
N SER A 25 12.57 12.02 -4.29
CA SER A 25 11.22 12.47 -3.95
C SER A 25 10.20 12.19 -5.06
N ASN A 26 10.66 12.03 -6.29
CA ASN A 26 9.79 11.75 -7.41
C ASN A 26 9.53 10.24 -7.54
N GLY A 27 8.26 9.86 -7.68
CA GLY A 27 7.88 8.45 -7.81
C GLY A 27 7.71 7.70 -6.48
N ARG A 28 7.57 8.43 -5.36
CA ARG A 28 7.21 7.85 -4.07
C ARG A 28 5.74 7.47 -4.04
N TRP A 29 5.45 6.35 -3.41
CA TRP A 29 4.10 5.85 -3.18
C TRP A 29 3.90 5.57 -1.68
N LEU A 30 2.64 5.68 -1.26
CA LEU A 30 2.19 5.35 0.09
C LEU A 30 0.94 4.49 -0.04
N VAL A 31 0.92 3.34 0.60
CA VAL A 31 -0.25 2.47 0.69
C VAL A 31 -0.79 2.56 2.11
N VAL A 32 -2.06 2.90 2.19
CA VAL A 32 -2.81 3.06 3.44
C VAL A 32 -4.01 2.13 3.46
N ASP A 33 -4.47 1.78 4.63
CA ASP A 33 -5.73 1.07 4.82
C ASP A 33 -6.93 2.06 4.85
N PRO A 34 -8.15 1.56 4.70
CA PRO A 34 -9.35 2.40 4.73
C PRO A 34 -9.53 3.17 6.05
N VAL A 35 -9.16 2.58 7.19
CA VAL A 35 -9.28 3.21 8.51
C VAL A 35 -8.35 4.42 8.61
N PHE A 36 -7.09 4.28 8.21
CA PHE A 36 -6.17 5.41 8.18
C PHE A 36 -6.60 6.50 7.19
N MET A 37 -7.20 6.10 6.08
CA MET A 37 -7.75 7.05 5.11
C MET A 37 -8.94 7.83 5.68
N GLU A 38 -9.77 7.21 6.52
CA GLU A 38 -10.83 7.89 7.26
C GLU A 38 -10.26 8.94 8.21
N MET A 39 -9.24 8.59 9.00
CA MET A 39 -8.55 9.53 9.88
C MET A 39 -7.94 10.71 9.12
N LEU A 40 -7.46 10.52 7.91
CA LEU A 40 -6.96 11.59 7.04
C LEU A 40 -8.08 12.50 6.51
N LYS A 41 -9.31 11.99 6.43
CA LYS A 41 -10.49 12.72 5.95
C LYS A 41 -11.27 13.39 7.08
N ASP A 42 -10.86 13.25 8.32
CA ASP A 42 -11.52 13.85 9.47
C ASP A 42 -11.70 15.36 9.28
N GLU A 43 -12.82 15.90 9.84
CA GLU A 43 -13.27 17.29 9.59
C GLU A 43 -12.22 18.35 9.92
N ASP A 44 -11.31 18.05 10.86
CA ASP A 44 -10.17 18.91 11.20
C ASP A 44 -9.00 18.83 10.22
N SER A 45 -9.03 17.91 9.28
CA SER A 45 -7.96 17.81 8.31
C SER A 45 -8.13 18.85 7.20
N ARG A 46 -7.20 19.77 7.14
CA ARG A 46 -7.13 20.80 6.08
C ARG A 46 -7.03 20.24 4.66
N LEU A 47 -6.93 18.91 4.53
CA LEU A 47 -6.89 18.19 3.27
C LEU A 47 -8.23 18.23 2.52
N LEU A 48 -9.36 18.48 3.23
CA LEU A 48 -10.69 18.64 2.65
C LEU A 48 -10.92 20.02 2.07
N ASN A 49 -10.14 21.01 2.46
CA ASN A 49 -10.25 22.36 1.92
C ASN A 49 -9.69 22.43 0.50
N GLY A 50 -10.51 22.82 -0.46
CA GLY A 50 -10.15 23.03 -1.86
C GLY A 50 -8.98 24.00 -2.10
N ASP A 51 -8.50 24.68 -1.06
CA ASP A 51 -7.34 25.58 -1.07
C ASP A 51 -6.01 24.85 -1.33
N PHE A 52 -5.96 23.53 -1.12
CA PHE A 52 -4.79 22.71 -1.44
C PHE A 52 -4.74 22.21 -2.89
N GLY A 53 -5.54 22.80 -3.78
CA GLY A 53 -5.38 22.68 -5.23
C GLY A 53 -5.70 21.30 -5.82
N GLY A 54 -6.43 20.47 -5.14
CA GLY A 54 -6.72 19.12 -5.61
C GLY A 54 -8.21 18.87 -5.84
N SER A 55 -8.63 18.82 -7.09
CA SER A 55 -9.89 18.16 -7.50
C SER A 55 -9.88 16.62 -7.26
N GLY A 56 -8.88 16.10 -6.53
CA GLY A 56 -8.62 14.68 -6.38
C GLY A 56 -9.57 13.93 -5.44
N MET A 57 -10.28 14.62 -4.55
CA MET A 57 -11.21 13.95 -3.63
C MET A 57 -12.58 13.62 -4.23
N GLN A 58 -12.92 14.20 -5.38
CA GLN A 58 -14.24 13.99 -5.98
C GLN A 58 -14.44 12.59 -6.58
N ASN A 59 -13.39 11.85 -6.87
CA ASN A 59 -13.47 10.58 -7.58
C ASN A 59 -12.98 9.36 -6.77
N GLY A 60 -12.86 9.46 -5.44
CA GLY A 60 -12.33 8.36 -4.63
C GLY A 60 -10.85 8.07 -4.91
N LEU A 61 -10.19 8.88 -5.72
CA LEU A 61 -8.76 8.80 -5.93
C LEU A 61 -8.08 9.27 -4.66
N ALA A 62 -7.26 8.41 -4.11
CA ALA A 62 -6.38 8.76 -3.03
C ALA A 62 -5.55 9.98 -3.42
N LEU A 63 -5.27 10.84 -2.47
CA LEU A 63 -4.59 12.11 -2.63
C LEU A 63 -3.38 12.00 -3.57
N ASN A 64 -3.40 12.77 -4.64
CA ASN A 64 -2.40 12.66 -5.70
C ASN A 64 -1.01 13.16 -5.28
N ASN A 65 -0.94 13.94 -4.19
CA ASN A 65 0.33 14.44 -3.66
C ASN A 65 0.20 14.82 -2.17
N LEU A 66 0.45 13.88 -1.29
CA LEU A 66 0.54 14.11 0.14
C LEU A 66 2.00 14.00 0.58
N HIS A 67 2.62 15.11 0.95
CA HIS A 67 4.05 15.17 1.32
C HIS A 67 4.99 14.49 0.30
N GLY A 68 4.68 14.60 -1.00
CA GLY A 68 5.46 13.98 -2.08
C GLY A 68 5.09 12.53 -2.38
N PHE A 69 4.10 11.95 -1.70
CA PHE A 69 3.61 10.60 -1.97
C PHE A 69 2.36 10.58 -2.85
N LYS A 70 2.29 9.61 -3.74
CA LYS A 70 1.04 9.14 -4.33
C LYS A 70 0.41 8.16 -3.38
N VAL A 71 -0.79 8.47 -2.87
CA VAL A 71 -1.48 7.66 -1.87
C VAL A 71 -2.41 6.67 -2.56
N TYR A 72 -2.30 5.40 -2.17
CA TYR A 72 -3.17 4.31 -2.61
C TYR A 72 -3.85 3.68 -1.40
N VAL A 73 -5.13 3.32 -1.55
CA VAL A 73 -5.89 2.63 -0.51
C VAL A 73 -5.94 1.15 -0.82
N SER A 74 -5.63 0.32 0.15
CA SER A 74 -5.71 -1.15 0.02
C SER A 74 -6.09 -1.79 1.35
N ASN A 75 -7.03 -2.71 1.30
CA ASN A 75 -7.44 -3.51 2.46
C ASN A 75 -6.57 -4.78 2.64
N ASN A 76 -5.57 -4.97 1.79
CA ASN A 76 -4.67 -6.14 1.85
C ASN A 76 -3.39 -5.87 2.66
N LEU A 77 -3.34 -4.79 3.42
CA LEU A 77 -2.21 -4.50 4.29
C LEU A 77 -2.23 -5.44 5.50
N PRO A 78 -1.05 -5.91 5.97
CA PRO A 78 -0.99 -6.72 7.16
C PRO A 78 -1.42 -5.91 8.39
N GLN A 79 -2.22 -6.52 9.24
CA GLN A 79 -2.61 -5.97 10.54
C GLN A 79 -1.89 -6.77 11.63
N ILE A 80 -1.30 -6.06 12.58
CA ILE A 80 -0.68 -6.69 13.75
C ILE A 80 -1.65 -6.56 14.91
N GLY A 81 -2.36 -7.64 15.23
CA GLY A 81 -3.17 -7.74 16.44
C GLY A 81 -2.51 -8.67 17.45
N THR A 82 -2.93 -8.63 18.71
CA THR A 82 -2.55 -9.60 19.74
C THR A 82 -2.97 -11.04 19.41
N GLY A 83 -3.82 -11.22 18.39
CA GLY A 83 -4.22 -12.48 17.79
C GLY A 83 -3.60 -12.75 16.42
N ALA A 84 -2.39 -12.26 16.15
CA ALA A 84 -1.72 -12.42 14.86
C ALA A 84 -1.69 -13.90 14.42
N GLY A 85 -2.52 -14.22 13.44
CA GLY A 85 -2.65 -15.56 12.89
C GLY A 85 -4.03 -16.20 13.03
N THR A 86 -4.98 -15.60 13.73
CA THR A 86 -6.33 -16.13 13.80
C THR A 86 -7.23 -15.39 12.79
N ALA A 87 -7.63 -16.09 11.76
CA ALA A 87 -8.68 -15.62 10.85
C ALA A 87 -9.96 -15.38 11.68
N GLY A 88 -10.33 -14.10 11.86
CA GLY A 88 -11.51 -13.72 12.65
C GLY A 88 -11.24 -12.75 13.79
N ALA A 89 -10.06 -12.14 13.89
CA ALA A 89 -9.85 -11.01 14.81
C ALA A 89 -10.84 -9.90 14.43
N THR A 90 -11.80 -9.65 15.33
CA THR A 90 -12.74 -8.55 15.21
C THR A 90 -11.99 -7.23 15.35
N GLU A 91 -12.42 -6.20 14.66
CA GLU A 91 -11.86 -4.85 14.59
C GLU A 91 -11.63 -4.16 15.95
N GLN A 92 -11.98 -4.81 17.05
CA GLN A 92 -12.03 -4.27 18.40
C GLN A 92 -10.83 -4.63 19.27
N ASP A 93 -9.95 -5.53 18.86
CA ASP A 93 -8.82 -5.96 19.65
C ASP A 93 -7.52 -5.35 19.13
N ASP A 94 -6.98 -4.35 19.83
CA ASP A 94 -5.62 -3.77 19.71
C ASP A 94 -4.95 -3.91 18.34
N ASN A 95 -5.73 -3.72 17.25
CA ASN A 95 -5.30 -3.90 15.88
C ASN A 95 -4.44 -2.71 15.46
N TYR A 96 -3.15 -2.96 15.33
CA TYR A 96 -2.25 -2.02 14.71
C TYR A 96 -2.33 -2.18 13.19
N GLY A 97 -2.82 -1.13 12.51
CA GLY A 97 -2.69 -1.04 11.07
C GLY A 97 -1.24 -0.76 10.68
N ILE A 98 -0.80 -1.33 9.54
CA ILE A 98 0.53 -1.07 8.99
C ILE A 98 0.40 -0.25 7.73
N LEU A 99 1.09 0.87 7.70
CA LEU A 99 1.29 1.69 6.51
C LEU A 99 2.60 1.33 5.84
N THR A 100 2.63 1.33 4.53
CA THR A 100 3.85 1.09 3.77
C THR A 100 4.07 2.21 2.76
N ALA A 101 5.23 2.84 2.82
CA ALA A 101 5.66 3.83 1.85
C ALA A 101 6.97 3.39 1.20
N GLY A 102 7.16 3.80 -0.04
CA GLY A 102 8.40 3.48 -0.73
C GLY A 102 8.57 4.23 -2.04
N HIS A 103 9.64 3.88 -2.71
CA HIS A 103 9.97 4.39 -4.04
C HIS A 103 9.89 3.26 -5.07
N GLN A 104 9.56 3.59 -6.31
CA GLN A 104 9.40 2.61 -7.39
C GLN A 104 10.65 1.75 -7.62
N SER A 105 11.85 2.30 -7.42
CA SER A 105 13.11 1.56 -7.59
C SER A 105 13.40 0.55 -6.48
N ALA A 106 12.59 0.51 -5.42
CA ALA A 106 12.82 -0.38 -4.28
C ALA A 106 12.49 -1.84 -4.59
N VAL A 107 11.53 -2.08 -5.49
CA VAL A 107 11.02 -3.40 -5.82
C VAL A 107 11.15 -3.65 -7.31
N ALA A 108 11.72 -4.80 -7.68
CA ALA A 108 11.68 -5.28 -9.05
C ALA A 108 10.66 -6.39 -9.19
N THR A 109 9.89 -6.34 -10.26
CA THR A 109 8.98 -7.39 -10.69
C THR A 109 9.41 -7.86 -12.07
N ALA A 110 9.51 -9.16 -12.24
CA ALA A 110 9.76 -9.78 -13.54
C ALA A 110 8.65 -10.77 -13.82
N GLU A 111 8.14 -10.76 -15.02
CA GLU A 111 7.14 -11.72 -15.47
C GLU A 111 7.47 -12.22 -16.86
N GLN A 112 7.12 -13.47 -17.13
CA GLN A 112 7.32 -14.09 -18.41
C GLN A 112 6.18 -15.06 -18.70
N ILE A 113 5.55 -14.92 -19.86
CA ILE A 113 4.66 -15.94 -20.42
C ILE A 113 5.55 -16.90 -21.19
N THR A 114 5.83 -18.07 -20.60
CA THR A 114 6.84 -18.97 -21.12
C THR A 114 6.33 -19.87 -22.22
N LYS A 115 5.08 -20.31 -22.13
CA LYS A 115 4.55 -21.30 -23.06
C LYS A 115 3.02 -21.29 -23.09
N THR A 116 2.47 -21.32 -24.29
CA THR A 116 1.04 -21.58 -24.52
C THR A 116 0.94 -22.76 -25.48
N GLU A 117 0.21 -23.78 -25.10
CA GLU A 117 0.00 -24.99 -25.89
C GLU A 117 -1.49 -25.28 -26.01
N SER A 118 -1.88 -25.71 -27.21
CA SER A 118 -3.19 -26.33 -27.42
C SER A 118 -2.99 -27.80 -27.74
N TYR A 119 -3.76 -28.67 -27.13
CA TYR A 119 -3.78 -30.07 -27.42
C TYR A 119 -5.19 -30.64 -27.32
N ARG A 120 -5.44 -31.68 -28.10
CA ARG A 120 -6.71 -32.40 -28.05
C ARG A 120 -6.69 -33.40 -26.91
N ASP A 121 -7.72 -33.39 -26.10
CA ASP A 121 -7.88 -34.34 -25.00
C ASP A 121 -8.11 -35.75 -25.59
N PRO A 122 -7.30 -36.78 -25.20
CA PRO A 122 -7.51 -38.13 -25.68
C PRO A 122 -8.75 -38.80 -25.10
N ASP A 123 -9.24 -38.33 -23.93
CA ASP A 123 -10.38 -38.93 -23.22
C ASP A 123 -11.70 -38.24 -23.47
N SER A 124 -11.69 -37.05 -24.11
CA SER A 124 -12.88 -36.27 -24.45
C SER A 124 -12.74 -35.61 -25.83
N PHE A 125 -13.89 -35.23 -26.45
CA PHE A 125 -13.89 -34.45 -27.69
C PHE A 125 -13.66 -32.95 -27.47
N ALA A 126 -12.75 -32.59 -26.54
CA ALA A 126 -12.46 -31.22 -26.19
C ALA A 126 -11.04 -30.83 -26.65
N ASP A 127 -10.89 -29.58 -27.10
CA ASP A 127 -9.58 -28.95 -27.32
C ASP A 127 -9.23 -28.14 -26.07
N ILE A 128 -8.08 -28.46 -25.46
CA ILE A 128 -7.58 -27.83 -24.25
C ILE A 128 -6.48 -26.86 -24.60
N VAL A 129 -6.60 -25.62 -24.11
CA VAL A 129 -5.54 -24.62 -24.20
C VAL A 129 -4.98 -24.41 -22.78
N ARG A 130 -3.67 -24.59 -22.62
CA ARG A 130 -2.96 -24.34 -21.36
C ARG A 130 -1.83 -23.35 -21.56
N GLY A 131 -1.63 -22.51 -20.55
CA GLY A 131 -0.53 -21.55 -20.54
C GLY A 131 0.23 -21.61 -19.23
N MET A 132 1.51 -21.34 -19.28
CA MET A 132 2.36 -21.19 -18.11
C MET A 132 2.81 -19.74 -17.97
N HIS A 133 2.49 -19.12 -16.83
CA HIS A 133 2.92 -17.78 -16.48
C HIS A 133 3.89 -17.87 -15.30
N LEU A 134 5.13 -17.42 -15.53
CA LEU A 134 6.16 -17.35 -14.50
C LEU A 134 6.34 -15.90 -14.08
N TYR A 135 6.28 -15.63 -12.80
CA TYR A 135 6.53 -14.30 -12.26
C TYR A 135 7.38 -14.36 -11.00
N GLY A 136 8.14 -13.32 -10.75
CA GLY A 136 8.94 -13.17 -9.55
C GLY A 136 8.97 -11.72 -9.08
N ARG A 137 9.11 -11.52 -7.78
CA ARG A 137 9.24 -10.19 -7.16
C ARG A 137 10.38 -10.23 -6.16
N LYS A 138 11.19 -9.17 -6.15
CA LYS A 138 12.30 -9.04 -5.21
C LYS A 138 12.49 -7.60 -4.79
N ILE A 139 12.76 -7.40 -3.51
CA ILE A 139 13.19 -6.11 -2.98
C ILE A 139 14.67 -5.94 -3.36
N LEU A 140 14.98 -4.91 -4.14
CA LEU A 140 16.35 -4.59 -4.56
C LEU A 140 17.02 -3.62 -3.59
N ARG A 141 16.27 -2.62 -3.12
CA ARG A 141 16.75 -1.57 -2.22
C ARG A 141 15.85 -1.49 -1.00
N PRO A 142 16.15 -2.21 0.09
CA PRO A 142 15.33 -2.17 1.31
C PRO A 142 15.28 -0.77 1.93
N GLU A 143 16.31 0.06 1.69
CA GLU A 143 16.36 1.46 2.15
C GLU A 143 15.26 2.33 1.52
N GLY A 144 14.77 1.96 0.35
CA GLY A 144 13.70 2.67 -0.36
C GLY A 144 12.29 2.30 0.11
N ILE A 145 12.15 1.53 1.19
CA ILE A 145 10.86 1.15 1.79
C ILE A 145 10.86 1.54 3.26
N VAL A 146 9.76 2.12 3.72
CA VAL A 146 9.52 2.47 5.12
C VAL A 146 8.13 1.96 5.51
N THR A 147 8.04 1.33 6.66
CA THR A 147 6.78 0.88 7.25
C THR A 147 6.54 1.60 8.56
N ALA A 148 5.29 1.90 8.85
CA ALA A 148 4.86 2.47 10.12
C ALA A 148 3.64 1.72 10.62
N ALA A 149 3.60 1.43 11.92
CA ALA A 149 2.43 0.90 12.59
C ALA A 149 1.68 2.03 13.29
N TYR A 150 0.36 2.00 13.27
CA TYR A 150 -0.50 2.95 13.96
C TYR A 150 -1.63 2.19 14.66
N ASN A 151 -2.15 2.78 15.72
CA ASN A 151 -3.31 2.30 16.45
C ASN A 151 -4.36 3.40 16.48
N VAL A 152 -5.62 3.01 16.34
CA VAL A 152 -6.76 3.90 16.57
C VAL A 152 -7.14 3.75 18.04
N ALA A 153 -7.00 4.83 18.81
CA ALA A 153 -7.35 4.87 20.22
C ALA A 153 -8.84 5.16 20.40
#